data_a4297044281a1baee4b730f91be509a1
#
_entry.id   a4297044281a1baee4b730f91be509a1
#
_cell.length_a   1.000
_cell.length_b   1.000
_cell.length_c   1.000
_cell.angle_alpha   90.00
_cell.angle_beta   90.00
_cell.angle_gamma   90.00
#
_symmetry.space_group_name_H-M   'P 1'
#
loop_
_entity.id
_entity.type
_entity.pdbx_description
1 polymer ?
#
loop_
_entity_poly.entity_id
_entity_poly.type
_entity_poly.pdbx_seq_one_letter_code
_entity_poly.pdbx_strand_id
1 'polypeptide(L)'
;MTNEILHYASPYYDPVKAHEYYMKHRELKGRTSTAGLNDEGKAAASYVKEQLTTERKAKVEAKKEDTTNQIDKLREQKKSNIAAHKAAMQRQIDQLRAKLSSMSSADKQKNRDRISSSISALREQNAAERERLNAEFQAQSKSLRTAQKETNKNLKTEYDDKYLSELEKIKANPAFQKAKASRSGSKKSSSSKKTKKDLSYYMRGAPIHV
;
A
#
# COMPACT_ATOMS: atom_id res chain seq x y z
N MET A 1 -11.96 15.19 -11.92
CA MET A 1 -12.10 16.26 -10.89
C MET A 1 -13.29 16.05 -9.96
N THR A 2 -13.59 14.84 -9.52
CA THR A 2 -14.82 14.54 -8.76
C THR A 2 -14.59 13.84 -7.42
N ASN A 3 -13.34 13.59 -7.01
CA ASN A 3 -13.06 12.88 -5.76
C ASN A 3 -12.67 13.77 -4.56
N GLU A 4 -12.49 15.07 -4.75
CA GLU A 4 -12.09 15.96 -3.64
C GLU A 4 -13.27 16.45 -2.78
N ILE A 5 -14.47 16.47 -3.34
CA ILE A 5 -15.66 17.04 -2.66
C ILE A 5 -16.25 16.05 -1.62
N LEU A 6 -16.06 14.75 -1.78
CA LEU A 6 -16.61 13.74 -0.87
C LEU A 6 -15.88 13.61 0.47
N HIS A 7 -14.66 14.12 0.60
CA HIS A 7 -13.89 14.05 1.85
C HIS A 7 -14.37 15.06 2.92
N TYR A 8 -15.00 16.16 2.53
CA TYR A 8 -15.46 17.21 3.49
C TYR A 8 -16.70 16.81 4.30
N ALA A 9 -17.43 15.79 3.87
CA ALA A 9 -18.63 15.29 4.57
C ALA A 9 -18.39 14.03 5.42
N SER A 10 -17.15 13.57 5.53
CA SER A 10 -16.81 12.39 6.34
C SER A 10 -16.71 12.75 7.82
N PRO A 11 -17.34 12.00 8.76
CA PRO A 11 -17.17 12.20 10.19
C PRO A 11 -15.72 12.01 10.69
N TYR A 12 -14.84 11.51 9.83
CA TYR A 12 -13.39 11.36 10.09
C TYR A 12 -12.54 12.46 9.45
N TYR A 13 -13.18 13.55 8.98
CA TYR A 13 -12.44 14.67 8.40
C TYR A 13 -11.68 15.42 9.49
N ASP A 14 -10.36 15.35 9.42
CA ASP A 14 -9.44 16.10 10.27
C ASP A 14 -8.94 17.33 9.47
N PRO A 15 -9.42 18.55 9.79
CA PRO A 15 -9.06 19.75 9.04
C PRO A 15 -7.57 20.08 9.14
N VAL A 16 -6.90 19.72 10.22
CA VAL A 16 -5.46 19.95 10.40
C VAL A 16 -4.66 19.09 9.43
N LYS A 17 -4.94 17.77 9.39
CA LYS A 17 -4.30 16.86 8.46
C LYS A 17 -4.59 17.19 6.99
N ALA A 18 -5.81 17.63 6.70
CA ALA A 18 -6.17 18.07 5.36
C ALA A 18 -5.39 19.33 4.94
N HIS A 19 -5.19 20.28 5.86
CA HIS A 19 -4.40 21.50 5.62
C HIS A 19 -2.91 21.15 5.43
N GLU A 20 -2.33 20.32 6.29
CA GLU A 20 -0.95 19.82 6.16
C GLU A 20 -0.73 19.11 4.81
N TYR A 21 -1.66 18.25 4.43
CA TYR A 21 -1.64 17.58 3.12
C TYR A 21 -1.67 18.59 1.96
N TYR A 22 -2.57 19.59 2.05
CA TYR A 22 -2.70 20.64 1.04
C TYR A 22 -1.43 21.48 0.93
N MET A 23 -0.84 21.91 2.06
CA MET A 23 0.38 22.69 2.08
C MET A 23 1.57 21.92 1.50
N LYS A 24 1.72 20.66 1.90
CA LYS A 24 2.74 19.75 1.35
C LYS A 24 2.57 19.53 -0.16
N HIS A 25 1.35 19.36 -0.65
CA HIS A 25 1.07 19.23 -2.09
C HIS A 25 1.33 20.53 -2.86
N ARG A 26 1.02 21.69 -2.27
CA ARG A 26 1.28 22.99 -2.85
C ARG A 26 2.79 23.25 -2.96
N GLU A 27 3.54 22.91 -1.94
CA GLU A 27 4.99 23.00 -1.93
C GLU A 27 5.63 22.07 -2.97
N LEU A 28 5.20 20.81 -3.04
CA LEU A 28 5.60 19.86 -4.07
C LEU A 28 5.29 20.35 -5.49
N LYS A 29 4.11 20.92 -5.73
CA LYS A 29 3.74 21.51 -7.03
C LYS A 29 4.67 22.67 -7.38
N GLY A 30 5.03 23.51 -6.43
CA GLY A 30 6.00 24.60 -6.65
C GLY A 30 7.38 24.07 -7.03
N ARG A 31 7.87 23.07 -6.30
CA ARG A 31 9.17 22.43 -6.54
C ARG A 31 9.25 21.67 -7.87
N THR A 32 8.18 20.99 -8.26
CA THR A 32 8.08 20.23 -9.53
C THR A 32 7.72 21.08 -10.74
N SER A 33 7.51 22.39 -10.57
CA SER A 33 7.16 23.29 -11.67
C SER A 33 8.31 23.40 -12.66
N THR A 34 7.99 23.26 -13.94
CA THR A 34 8.90 23.51 -15.08
C THR A 34 8.77 24.95 -15.61
N ALA A 35 8.12 25.85 -14.86
CA ALA A 35 8.00 27.25 -15.19
C ALA A 35 9.42 27.89 -15.26
N GLY A 36 9.67 28.64 -16.33
CA GLY A 36 11.00 29.23 -16.55
C GLY A 36 11.95 28.41 -17.44
N LEU A 37 11.60 27.14 -17.73
CA LEU A 37 12.34 26.35 -18.72
C LEU A 37 11.85 26.63 -20.14
N ASN A 38 12.78 26.60 -21.11
CA ASN A 38 12.47 26.57 -22.54
C ASN A 38 11.90 25.20 -22.93
N ASP A 39 11.58 24.96 -24.19
CA ASP A 39 10.93 23.73 -24.62
C ASP A 39 11.87 22.53 -24.55
N GLU A 40 13.17 22.71 -24.78
CA GLU A 40 14.18 21.65 -24.58
C GLU A 40 14.31 21.27 -23.10
N GLY A 41 14.34 22.24 -22.19
CA GLY A 41 14.36 21.99 -20.75
C GLY A 41 13.11 21.29 -20.24
N LYS A 42 11.93 21.60 -20.79
CA LYS A 42 10.69 20.88 -20.48
C LYS A 42 10.72 19.44 -21.01
N ALA A 43 11.26 19.24 -22.24
CA ALA A 43 11.42 17.91 -22.81
C ALA A 43 12.40 17.07 -21.97
N ALA A 44 13.53 17.64 -21.55
CA ALA A 44 14.50 16.98 -20.68
C ALA A 44 13.85 16.59 -19.32
N ALA A 45 13.11 17.49 -18.69
CA ALA A 45 12.40 17.20 -17.44
C ALA A 45 11.34 16.09 -17.60
N SER A 46 10.62 16.09 -18.73
CA SER A 46 9.63 15.04 -19.04
C SER A 46 10.30 13.69 -19.24
N TYR A 47 11.41 13.65 -19.98
CA TYR A 47 12.18 12.43 -20.20
C TYR A 47 12.69 11.81 -18.89
N VAL A 48 13.32 12.63 -18.03
CA VAL A 48 13.78 12.16 -16.71
C VAL A 48 12.64 11.62 -15.87
N LYS A 49 11.50 12.31 -15.86
CA LYS A 49 10.30 11.86 -15.14
C LYS A 49 9.80 10.52 -15.66
N GLU A 50 9.79 10.32 -16.96
CA GLU A 50 9.36 9.07 -17.59
C GLU A 50 10.31 7.92 -17.23
N GLN A 51 11.63 8.12 -17.35
CA GLN A 51 12.65 7.15 -16.98
C GLN A 51 12.49 6.71 -15.50
N LEU A 52 12.47 7.67 -14.58
CA LEU A 52 12.31 7.40 -13.16
C LEU A 52 10.98 6.71 -12.83
N THR A 53 9.90 7.08 -13.52
CA THR A 53 8.59 6.43 -13.37
C THR A 53 8.64 4.97 -13.83
N THR A 54 9.32 4.69 -14.93
CA THR A 54 9.49 3.33 -15.48
C THR A 54 10.32 2.47 -14.54
N GLU A 55 11.47 2.97 -14.07
CA GLU A 55 12.30 2.28 -13.09
C GLU A 55 11.55 1.98 -11.79
N ARG A 56 10.81 2.97 -11.27
CA ARG A 56 9.99 2.77 -10.06
C ARG A 56 8.95 1.67 -10.27
N LYS A 57 8.24 1.70 -11.41
CA LYS A 57 7.23 0.67 -11.73
C LYS A 57 7.87 -0.71 -11.77
N ALA A 58 9.03 -0.86 -12.40
CA ALA A 58 9.75 -2.13 -12.46
C ALA A 58 10.12 -2.64 -11.06
N LYS A 59 10.66 -1.79 -10.18
CA LYS A 59 10.98 -2.17 -8.79
C LYS A 59 9.75 -2.53 -7.96
N VAL A 60 8.64 -1.81 -8.14
CA VAL A 60 7.38 -2.11 -7.45
C VAL A 60 6.83 -3.47 -7.90
N GLU A 61 6.89 -3.76 -9.20
CA GLU A 61 6.42 -5.04 -9.75
C GLU A 61 7.30 -6.22 -9.30
N ALA A 62 8.62 -6.06 -9.33
CA ALA A 62 9.55 -7.05 -8.81
C ALA A 62 9.32 -7.35 -7.31
N LYS A 63 9.05 -6.31 -6.50
CA LYS A 63 8.74 -6.48 -5.08
C LYS A 63 7.39 -7.14 -4.84
N LYS A 64 6.42 -6.87 -5.68
CA LYS A 64 5.10 -7.51 -5.63
C LYS A 64 5.21 -9.01 -5.97
N GLU A 65 5.97 -9.34 -6.99
CA GLU A 65 6.25 -10.73 -7.39
C GLU A 65 6.97 -11.49 -6.28
N ASP A 66 8.04 -10.92 -5.71
CA ASP A 66 8.77 -11.49 -4.57
C ASP A 66 7.83 -11.75 -3.38
N THR A 67 7.00 -10.78 -3.01
CA THR A 67 6.02 -10.93 -1.92
C THR A 67 5.01 -12.04 -2.23
N THR A 68 4.53 -12.13 -3.46
CA THR A 68 3.60 -13.19 -3.89
C THR A 68 4.26 -14.56 -3.76
N ASN A 69 5.49 -14.70 -4.26
CA ASN A 69 6.26 -15.94 -4.17
C ASN A 69 6.52 -16.37 -2.71
N GLN A 70 6.79 -15.42 -1.82
CA GLN A 70 6.95 -15.71 -0.39
C GLN A 70 5.63 -16.19 0.24
N ILE A 71 4.50 -15.56 -0.08
CA ILE A 71 3.18 -15.98 0.42
C ILE A 71 2.82 -17.37 -0.11
N ASP A 72 3.13 -17.68 -1.36
CA ASP A 72 2.86 -19.00 -1.94
C ASP A 72 3.73 -20.10 -1.29
N LYS A 73 5.01 -19.81 -1.01
CA LYS A 73 5.87 -20.72 -0.21
C LYS A 73 5.30 -20.97 1.18
N LEU A 74 4.83 -19.92 1.88
CA LEU A 74 4.18 -20.07 3.18
C LEU A 74 2.89 -20.88 3.11
N ARG A 75 2.13 -20.73 2.02
CA ARG A 75 0.90 -21.52 1.78
C ARG A 75 1.21 -23.00 1.62
N GLU A 76 2.22 -23.33 0.84
CA GLU A 76 2.64 -24.74 0.65
C GLU A 76 3.23 -25.33 1.93
N GLN A 77 4.04 -24.59 2.68
CA GLN A 77 4.51 -25.02 4.00
C GLN A 77 3.37 -25.32 4.96
N LYS A 78 2.38 -24.38 5.06
CA LYS A 78 1.17 -24.61 5.89
C LYS A 78 0.45 -25.88 5.47
N LYS A 79 0.23 -26.10 4.17
CA LYS A 79 -0.46 -27.27 3.63
C LYS A 79 0.30 -28.55 3.96
N SER A 80 1.62 -28.55 3.80
CA SER A 80 2.50 -29.66 4.15
C SER A 80 2.44 -29.97 5.65
N ASN A 81 2.55 -28.95 6.51
CA ASN A 81 2.49 -29.12 7.95
C ASN A 81 1.15 -29.68 8.43
N ILE A 82 0.02 -29.17 7.88
CA ILE A 82 -1.31 -29.69 8.17
C ILE A 82 -1.43 -31.16 7.74
N ALA A 83 -0.93 -31.51 6.56
CA ALA A 83 -0.96 -32.89 6.06
C ALA A 83 -0.11 -33.82 6.92
N ALA A 84 1.09 -33.41 7.29
CA ALA A 84 2.00 -34.18 8.14
C ALA A 84 1.38 -34.40 9.54
N HIS A 85 0.83 -33.35 10.15
CA HIS A 85 0.17 -33.44 11.45
C HIS A 85 -1.06 -34.37 11.40
N LYS A 86 -1.91 -34.22 10.38
CA LYS A 86 -3.05 -35.10 10.16
C LYS A 86 -2.62 -36.57 10.01
N ALA A 87 -1.56 -36.85 9.24
CA ALA A 87 -1.04 -38.21 9.06
C ALA A 87 -0.50 -38.80 10.37
N ALA A 88 0.23 -38.00 11.16
CA ALA A 88 0.75 -38.43 12.47
C ALA A 88 -0.39 -38.76 13.42
N MET A 89 -1.41 -37.91 13.52
CA MET A 89 -2.59 -38.15 14.34
C MET A 89 -3.38 -39.37 13.88
N GLN A 90 -3.55 -39.59 12.57
CA GLN A 90 -4.24 -40.76 12.04
C GLN A 90 -3.51 -42.05 12.41
N ARG A 91 -2.17 -42.09 12.34
CA ARG A 91 -1.37 -43.23 12.78
C ARG A 91 -1.60 -43.56 14.26
N GLN A 92 -1.65 -42.55 15.11
CA GLN A 92 -1.94 -42.75 16.55
C GLN A 92 -3.36 -43.28 16.79
N ILE A 93 -4.34 -42.76 16.05
CA ILE A 93 -5.73 -43.27 16.12
C ILE A 93 -5.78 -44.72 15.67
N ASP A 94 -5.11 -45.09 14.60
CA ASP A 94 -5.10 -46.46 14.08
C ASP A 94 -4.39 -47.41 15.05
N GLN A 95 -3.31 -46.99 15.71
CA GLN A 95 -2.66 -47.74 16.79
C GLN A 95 -3.62 -47.96 17.98
N LEU A 96 -4.34 -46.93 18.40
CA LEU A 96 -5.34 -47.10 19.49
C LEU A 96 -6.47 -48.05 19.12
N ARG A 97 -6.95 -48.00 17.88
CA ARG A 97 -7.96 -48.92 17.36
C ARG A 97 -7.43 -50.35 17.26
N ALA A 98 -6.21 -50.54 16.76
CA ALA A 98 -5.56 -51.85 16.69
C ALA A 98 -5.36 -52.42 18.09
N LYS A 99 -4.95 -51.62 19.07
CA LYS A 99 -4.82 -52.00 20.47
C LYS A 99 -6.17 -52.48 21.03
N LEU A 100 -7.24 -51.73 20.76
CA LEU A 100 -8.60 -52.15 21.19
C LEU A 100 -9.00 -53.46 20.53
N SER A 101 -8.73 -53.66 19.24
CA SER A 101 -9.11 -54.88 18.53
C SER A 101 -8.38 -56.14 19.02
N SER A 102 -7.17 -56.01 19.51
CA SER A 102 -6.35 -57.13 20.02
C SER A 102 -6.68 -57.56 21.47
N MET A 103 -7.49 -56.77 22.21
CA MET A 103 -7.86 -57.08 23.59
C MET A 103 -8.92 -58.21 23.67
N SER A 104 -9.00 -58.87 24.83
CA SER A 104 -10.09 -59.81 25.15
C SER A 104 -11.45 -59.09 25.18
N SER A 105 -12.56 -59.82 25.05
CA SER A 105 -13.92 -59.24 25.08
C SER A 105 -14.19 -58.43 26.36
N ALA A 106 -13.77 -58.94 27.50
CA ALA A 106 -13.95 -58.30 28.80
C ALA A 106 -13.09 -57.01 28.92
N ASP A 107 -11.84 -57.05 28.42
CA ASP A 107 -10.94 -55.88 28.42
C ASP A 107 -11.37 -54.83 27.40
N LYS A 108 -11.90 -55.21 26.26
CA LYS A 108 -12.51 -54.29 25.30
C LYS A 108 -13.59 -53.43 25.92
N GLN A 109 -14.49 -54.05 26.68
CA GLN A 109 -15.57 -53.35 27.33
C GLN A 109 -15.06 -52.32 28.34
N LYS A 110 -14.07 -52.71 29.17
CA LYS A 110 -13.45 -51.84 30.18
C LYS A 110 -12.66 -50.64 29.55
N ASN A 111 -11.98 -50.85 28.42
CA ASN A 111 -11.10 -49.88 27.83
C ASN A 111 -11.72 -49.05 26.68
N ARG A 112 -12.95 -49.42 26.24
CA ARG A 112 -13.60 -48.79 25.10
C ARG A 112 -13.77 -47.29 25.28
N ASP A 113 -14.28 -46.85 26.42
CA ASP A 113 -14.57 -45.44 26.70
C ASP A 113 -13.26 -44.64 26.82
N ARG A 114 -12.24 -45.21 27.45
CA ARG A 114 -10.94 -44.60 27.59
C ARG A 114 -10.26 -44.36 26.21
N ILE A 115 -10.32 -45.38 25.35
CA ILE A 115 -9.73 -45.28 24.00
C ILE A 115 -10.56 -44.33 23.14
N SER A 116 -11.87 -44.34 23.24
CA SER A 116 -12.75 -43.39 22.55
C SER A 116 -12.46 -41.94 22.95
N SER A 117 -12.32 -41.66 24.25
CA SER A 117 -11.94 -40.36 24.76
C SER A 117 -10.56 -39.92 24.27
N SER A 118 -9.58 -40.85 24.23
CA SER A 118 -8.23 -40.55 23.67
C SER A 118 -8.29 -40.20 22.18
N ILE A 119 -9.12 -40.89 21.39
CA ILE A 119 -9.32 -40.60 19.97
C ILE A 119 -9.98 -39.21 19.78
N SER A 120 -10.97 -38.88 20.63
CA SER A 120 -11.61 -37.55 20.61
C SER A 120 -10.59 -36.45 20.92
N ALA A 121 -9.78 -36.63 21.97
CA ALA A 121 -8.73 -35.67 22.32
C ALA A 121 -7.71 -35.47 21.18
N LEU A 122 -7.29 -36.52 20.48
CA LEU A 122 -6.42 -36.43 19.32
C LEU A 122 -7.07 -35.63 18.16
N ARG A 123 -8.36 -35.81 17.93
CA ARG A 123 -9.09 -35.04 16.91
C ARG A 123 -9.20 -33.56 17.26
N GLU A 124 -9.45 -33.25 18.53
CA GLU A 124 -9.48 -31.89 19.03
C GLU A 124 -8.09 -31.22 18.90
N GLN A 125 -7.02 -31.93 19.29
CA GLN A 125 -5.65 -31.45 19.08
C GLN A 125 -5.34 -31.17 17.60
N ASN A 126 -5.80 -32.04 16.69
CA ASN A 126 -5.62 -31.80 15.25
C ASN A 126 -6.40 -30.57 14.77
N ALA A 127 -7.60 -30.34 15.28
CA ALA A 127 -8.38 -29.16 14.96
C ALA A 127 -7.68 -27.87 15.46
N ALA A 128 -7.25 -27.86 16.71
CA ALA A 128 -6.53 -26.74 17.32
C ALA A 128 -5.22 -26.41 16.58
N GLU A 129 -4.45 -27.44 16.20
CA GLU A 129 -3.21 -27.25 15.44
C GLU A 129 -3.46 -26.67 14.05
N ARG A 130 -4.53 -27.11 13.37
CA ARG A 130 -4.94 -26.52 12.10
C ARG A 130 -5.33 -25.04 12.24
N GLU A 131 -6.03 -24.67 13.29
CA GLU A 131 -6.37 -23.28 13.57
C GLU A 131 -5.13 -22.46 13.86
N ARG A 132 -4.20 -22.96 14.67
CA ARG A 132 -2.91 -22.34 14.94
C ARG A 132 -2.12 -22.07 13.66
N LEU A 133 -1.96 -23.08 12.81
CA LEU A 133 -1.25 -22.96 11.53
C LEU A 133 -1.93 -21.99 10.56
N ASN A 134 -3.27 -21.91 10.59
CA ASN A 134 -4.02 -20.94 9.80
C ASN A 134 -3.79 -19.50 10.32
N ALA A 135 -3.86 -19.31 11.63
CA ALA A 135 -3.63 -18.00 12.25
C ALA A 135 -2.19 -17.51 11.99
N GLU A 136 -1.21 -18.38 12.13
CA GLU A 136 0.18 -18.08 11.85
C GLU A 136 0.39 -17.68 10.38
N PHE A 137 -0.16 -18.43 9.44
CA PHE A 137 -0.10 -18.07 8.02
C PHE A 137 -0.76 -16.71 7.72
N GLN A 138 -1.91 -16.42 8.33
CA GLN A 138 -2.57 -15.13 8.16
C GLN A 138 -1.73 -13.98 8.70
N ALA A 139 -1.14 -14.15 9.88
CA ALA A 139 -0.27 -13.15 10.50
C ALA A 139 0.97 -12.86 9.64
N GLN A 140 1.67 -13.90 9.18
CA GLN A 140 2.84 -13.78 8.32
C GLN A 140 2.50 -13.16 6.96
N SER A 141 1.42 -13.59 6.31
CA SER A 141 0.95 -13.02 5.05
C SER A 141 0.57 -11.55 5.18
N LYS A 142 -0.07 -11.17 6.30
CA LYS A 142 -0.42 -9.77 6.59
C LYS A 142 0.86 -8.93 6.80
N SER A 143 1.83 -9.45 7.53
CA SER A 143 3.13 -8.79 7.75
C SER A 143 3.86 -8.53 6.43
N LEU A 144 3.97 -9.53 5.55
CA LEU A 144 4.59 -9.39 4.23
C LEU A 144 3.90 -8.33 3.36
N ARG A 145 2.57 -8.33 3.34
CA ARG A 145 1.81 -7.31 2.60
C ARG A 145 1.98 -5.90 3.17
N THR A 146 2.10 -5.78 4.49
CA THR A 146 2.35 -4.50 5.15
C THR A 146 3.74 -3.99 4.81
N ALA A 147 4.76 -4.83 4.91
CA ALA A 147 6.13 -4.51 4.51
C ALA A 147 6.23 -4.12 3.03
N GLN A 148 5.50 -4.80 2.13
CA GLN A 148 5.41 -4.42 0.72
C GLN A 148 4.82 -3.03 0.52
N LYS A 149 3.72 -2.70 1.22
CA LYS A 149 3.09 -1.37 1.14
C LYS A 149 4.06 -0.28 1.60
N GLU A 150 4.80 -0.53 2.68
CA GLU A 150 5.79 0.41 3.20
C GLU A 150 6.97 0.59 2.24
N THR A 151 7.49 -0.50 1.69
CA THR A 151 8.52 -0.44 0.64
C THR A 151 8.05 0.37 -0.56
N ASN A 152 6.82 0.17 -1.03
CA ASN A 152 6.27 0.91 -2.16
C ASN A 152 6.12 2.41 -1.86
N LYS A 153 5.77 2.77 -0.61
CA LYS A 153 5.71 4.16 -0.15
C LYS A 153 7.11 4.78 -0.14
N ASN A 154 8.10 4.07 0.39
CA ASN A 154 9.49 4.53 0.45
C ASN A 154 10.09 4.69 -0.96
N LEU A 155 9.85 3.73 -1.87
CA LEU A 155 10.22 3.84 -3.27
C LEU A 155 9.60 5.08 -3.93
N LYS A 156 8.33 5.37 -3.65
CA LYS A 156 7.70 6.59 -4.19
C LYS A 156 8.44 7.84 -3.72
N THR A 157 8.73 7.97 -2.42
CA THR A 157 9.45 9.12 -1.87
C THR A 157 10.85 9.24 -2.47
N GLU A 158 11.59 8.12 -2.54
CA GLU A 158 12.94 8.09 -3.13
C GLU A 158 12.95 8.58 -4.58
N TYR A 159 11.99 8.14 -5.39
CA TYR A 159 11.92 8.54 -6.80
C TYR A 159 11.40 9.96 -6.99
N ASP A 160 10.53 10.44 -6.12
CA ASP A 160 10.09 11.84 -6.11
C ASP A 160 11.28 12.75 -5.75
N ASP A 161 12.11 12.39 -4.78
CA ASP A 161 13.33 13.14 -4.42
C ASP A 161 14.40 13.10 -5.52
N LYS A 162 14.60 11.96 -6.17
CA LYS A 162 15.49 11.85 -7.35
C LYS A 162 15.03 12.76 -8.47
N TYR A 163 13.73 12.77 -8.77
CA TYR A 163 13.18 13.66 -9.79
C TYR A 163 13.39 15.13 -9.45
N LEU A 164 13.17 15.52 -8.18
CA LEU A 164 13.42 16.89 -7.74
C LEU A 164 14.88 17.29 -7.92
N SER A 165 15.82 16.42 -7.55
CA SER A 165 17.25 16.65 -7.71
C SER A 165 17.63 16.83 -9.18
N GLU A 166 17.16 15.97 -10.08
CA GLU A 166 17.43 16.08 -11.50
C GLU A 166 16.77 17.33 -12.12
N LEU A 167 15.56 17.66 -11.68
CA LEU A 167 14.87 18.87 -12.12
C LEU A 167 15.62 20.15 -11.69
N GLU A 168 16.22 20.17 -10.51
CA GLU A 168 17.07 21.29 -10.06
C GLU A 168 18.32 21.43 -10.94
N LYS A 169 18.98 20.35 -11.34
CA LYS A 169 20.09 20.36 -12.30
C LYS A 169 19.67 20.93 -13.65
N ILE A 170 18.51 20.52 -14.16
CA ILE A 170 17.94 21.03 -15.42
C ILE A 170 17.66 22.53 -15.30
N LYS A 171 17.07 22.98 -14.19
CA LYS A 171 16.78 24.40 -13.93
C LYS A 171 18.05 25.24 -13.78
N ALA A 172 19.11 24.67 -13.24
CA ALA A 172 20.39 25.36 -13.09
C ALA A 172 21.17 25.52 -14.42
N ASN A 173 20.86 24.70 -15.42
CA ASN A 173 21.54 24.75 -16.72
C ASN A 173 21.03 25.94 -17.55
N PRO A 174 21.91 26.91 -17.90
CA PRO A 174 21.54 28.10 -18.69
C PRO A 174 20.93 27.78 -20.06
N ALA A 175 21.35 26.66 -20.70
CA ALA A 175 20.85 26.24 -22.00
C ALA A 175 19.34 25.90 -21.98
N PHE A 176 18.82 25.50 -20.81
CA PHE A 176 17.42 25.11 -20.63
C PHE A 176 16.52 26.23 -20.08
N GLN A 177 17.09 27.40 -19.80
CA GLN A 177 16.32 28.55 -19.32
C GLN A 177 15.70 29.33 -20.46
N LYS A 178 14.51 29.88 -20.23
CA LYS A 178 13.93 30.85 -21.16
C LYS A 178 14.82 32.09 -21.21
N ALA A 179 15.13 32.56 -22.42
CA ALA A 179 15.77 33.84 -22.59
C ALA A 179 14.98 34.91 -21.82
N LYS A 180 15.67 35.61 -20.92
CA LYS A 180 15.06 36.77 -20.27
C LYS A 180 14.73 37.76 -21.38
N ALA A 181 13.44 37.96 -21.67
CA ALA A 181 13.00 38.99 -22.57
C ALA A 181 13.66 40.31 -22.08
N SER A 182 14.61 40.81 -22.82
CA SER A 182 15.20 42.12 -22.57
C SER A 182 14.03 43.10 -22.59
N ARG A 183 13.62 43.60 -21.44
CA ARG A 183 12.70 44.71 -21.32
C ARG A 183 13.43 45.96 -21.81
N SER A 184 13.62 46.06 -23.13
CA SER A 184 13.91 47.35 -23.77
C SER A 184 12.66 48.20 -23.56
N GLY A 185 12.85 49.27 -22.81
CA GLY A 185 11.78 50.14 -22.38
C GLY A 185 11.02 50.76 -23.56
N SER A 186 9.75 50.51 -23.57
CA SER A 186 8.79 51.46 -24.08
C SER A 186 7.68 51.61 -23.04
N LYS A 187 7.80 52.66 -22.24
CA LYS A 187 6.70 53.18 -21.45
C LYS A 187 5.61 53.62 -22.41
N LYS A 188 4.67 52.74 -22.75
CA LYS A 188 3.35 53.15 -23.20
C LYS A 188 2.42 53.08 -21.98
N SER A 189 2.17 54.26 -21.46
CA SER A 189 1.09 54.51 -20.51
C SER A 189 -0.23 54.20 -21.21
N SER A 190 -0.82 53.06 -20.87
CA SER A 190 -2.25 52.86 -21.08
C SER A 190 -2.87 52.52 -19.74
N SER A 191 -3.52 53.53 -19.17
CA SER A 191 -4.37 53.37 -18.00
C SER A 191 -5.57 52.50 -18.35
N SER A 192 -5.49 51.20 -18.18
CA SER A 192 -6.69 50.37 -18.13
C SER A 192 -7.07 50.20 -16.69
N LYS A 193 -8.17 50.86 -16.29
CA LYS A 193 -8.89 50.63 -15.05
C LYS A 193 -9.28 49.17 -14.94
N LYS A 194 -8.50 48.38 -14.17
CA LYS A 194 -8.96 47.07 -13.69
C LYS A 194 -10.02 47.30 -12.65
N THR A 195 -11.26 47.15 -13.03
CA THR A 195 -12.39 46.98 -12.10
C THR A 195 -12.04 45.82 -11.16
N LYS A 196 -11.92 46.15 -9.88
CA LYS A 196 -11.87 45.16 -8.80
C LYS A 196 -13.18 44.38 -8.84
N LYS A 197 -13.15 43.13 -9.30
CA LYS A 197 -14.26 42.21 -9.08
C LYS A 197 -14.36 41.92 -7.59
N ASP A 198 -15.46 42.40 -7.03
CA ASP A 198 -15.79 42.29 -5.61
C ASP A 198 -15.89 40.82 -5.20
N LEU A 199 -15.08 40.43 -4.24
CA LEU A 199 -15.07 39.05 -3.65
C LEU A 199 -16.32 38.76 -2.83
N SER A 200 -17.26 39.76 -2.69
CA SER A 200 -18.49 39.62 -1.96
C SER A 200 -19.50 38.64 -2.58
N TYR A 201 -19.32 38.26 -3.84
CA TYR A 201 -20.23 37.34 -4.54
C TYR A 201 -20.11 35.89 -4.09
N TYR A 202 -18.97 35.50 -3.48
CA TYR A 202 -18.72 34.10 -3.05
C TYR A 202 -19.11 33.84 -1.58
N MET A 203 -19.58 34.86 -0.84
CA MET A 203 -19.91 34.74 0.59
C MET A 203 -21.40 34.72 0.88
N ARG A 204 -22.26 34.68 -0.11
CA ARG A 204 -23.71 34.49 0.13
C ARG A 204 -24.02 33.01 0.18
N GLY A 205 -24.18 32.53 1.43
CA GLY A 205 -24.64 31.18 1.72
C GLY A 205 -25.99 30.88 1.07
N ALA A 206 -26.10 29.64 0.57
CA ALA A 206 -27.38 29.11 0.13
C ALA A 206 -28.39 29.06 1.27
N PRO A 207 -29.69 29.34 1.01
CA PRO A 207 -30.72 29.31 2.05
C PRO A 207 -30.92 27.84 2.52
N ILE A 208 -30.95 27.70 3.85
CA ILE A 208 -31.36 26.48 4.54
C ILE A 208 -32.88 26.39 4.39
N HIS A 209 -33.39 25.44 3.63
CA HIS A 209 -34.77 25.04 3.70
C HIS A 209 -34.99 24.12 4.90
N VAL A 210 -35.83 24.56 5.80
CA VAL A 210 -36.41 23.79 6.90
C VAL A 210 -37.46 22.84 6.36
#